data_33b662e6ba64e23b966753a6b68d2368
#
_entry.id   33b662e6ba64e23b966753a6b68d2368
#
_cell.length_a   1.000
_cell.length_b   1.000
_cell.length_c   1.000
_cell.angle_alpha   90.00
_cell.angle_beta   90.00
_cell.angle_gamma   90.00
#
_symmetry.space_group_name_H-M   'P 1'
#
loop_
_entity.id
_entity.type
_entity.pdbx_description
1 polymer ?
#
loop_
_entity_poly.entity_id
_entity_poly.type
_entity_poly.pdbx_seq_one_letter_code
_entity_poly.pdbx_strand_id
1 'polypeptide(L)'
;MKTSGGLRQAYDPCTNTAAEQIGAASMGDQEAKQIGAGSTGDRVAKAPALIIGTGPSGMYLAFQLGLLDIPCVMVDSLSAIGGQCYELYPDKPIFDIPGFVSIQAIELSNRLWEQAQIAKPELYLNRVVTKIDGNERDGFDVELKSTQSTQHQGKPFAVQRFCAVFIASGVGAFEAKRLRMEDAAALEGSALFYGELPPDLMIKTKRVLISGGGKRAVRLAAYLLQHRESLAPASIDLIARNGLRDALDTEHQALLDLVNQASAIGRIRVLNASIKGLDVNKPSEVADQTIRLSSVSIITRDGSQPTEIHLPVDVIAVCHGLSPKIDAMLGWELGMHRGQIPVDTARFESRRKGIFVVGDMATYPGKKKLIACGFHEATLAAYAACDYAFPGKTIHLQYTTTSPRLLQKFGDQSTLSTRSSVK
;
A
#
# COMPACT_ATOMS: atom_id res chain seq x y z
N MET A 1 9.37 43.25 20.27
CA MET A 1 8.78 41.92 20.45
C MET A 1 8.95 41.17 19.15
N LYS A 2 9.87 40.20 19.12
CA LYS A 2 10.24 39.44 17.91
C LYS A 2 9.39 38.14 17.86
N THR A 3 8.59 37.98 16.83
CA THR A 3 7.90 36.73 16.53
C THR A 3 8.74 35.95 15.55
N SER A 4 9.28 34.87 16.01
CA SER A 4 10.03 33.90 15.19
C SER A 4 9.04 33.00 14.45
N GLY A 5 8.93 33.17 13.12
CA GLY A 5 8.24 32.24 12.22
C GLY A 5 9.13 31.06 11.91
N GLY A 6 8.83 29.90 12.48
CA GLY A 6 9.42 28.63 12.07
C GLY A 6 8.76 28.14 10.78
N LEU A 7 9.47 28.17 9.68
CA LEU A 7 9.12 27.50 8.42
C LEU A 7 9.14 25.98 8.65
N ARG A 8 7.97 25.36 8.69
CA ARG A 8 7.84 23.90 8.58
C ARG A 8 8.16 23.52 7.14
N GLN A 9 9.18 22.72 6.93
CA GLN A 9 9.49 22.11 5.63
C GLN A 9 8.27 21.32 5.16
N ALA A 10 7.77 21.64 3.97
CA ALA A 10 6.75 20.89 3.30
C ALA A 10 7.30 19.51 2.95
N TYR A 11 6.57 18.46 3.32
CA TYR A 11 6.87 17.08 3.00
C TYR A 11 6.76 16.87 1.48
N ASP A 12 7.88 16.54 0.83
CA ASP A 12 7.94 16.15 -0.59
C ASP A 12 7.67 14.64 -0.70
N PRO A 13 6.54 14.20 -1.25
CA PRO A 13 6.21 12.79 -1.40
C PRO A 13 7.06 12.07 -2.45
N CYS A 14 7.83 12.80 -3.26
CA CYS A 14 8.74 12.22 -4.24
C CYS A 14 10.17 12.11 -3.73
N THR A 15 10.54 12.82 -2.66
CA THR A 15 11.77 12.57 -1.95
C THR A 15 11.46 11.66 -0.78
N ASN A 16 11.50 10.39 -1.04
CA ASN A 16 11.27 9.33 -0.05
C ASN A 16 12.49 9.22 0.89
N THR A 17 12.81 10.29 1.62
CA THR A 17 13.87 10.28 2.63
C THR A 17 13.56 9.31 3.78
N ALA A 18 12.29 8.98 4.00
CA ALA A 18 11.90 7.92 4.94
C ALA A 18 12.08 6.51 4.32
N ALA A 19 11.93 6.34 3.01
CA ALA A 19 12.18 5.06 2.34
C ALA A 19 13.67 4.84 2.07
N GLU A 20 14.46 5.89 1.89
CA GLU A 20 15.92 5.78 1.81
C GLU A 20 16.56 5.51 3.17
N GLN A 21 15.96 5.94 4.28
CA GLN A 21 16.41 5.59 5.63
C GLN A 21 15.91 4.22 6.10
N ILE A 22 14.79 3.74 5.56
CA ILE A 22 14.33 2.37 5.70
C ILE A 22 14.91 1.63 4.50
N GLY A 23 16.18 1.18 4.59
CA GLY A 23 16.91 0.55 3.52
C GLY A 23 16.03 -0.26 2.56
N ALA A 24 15.57 0.37 1.49
CA ALA A 24 15.16 -0.32 0.30
C ALA A 24 16.44 -0.95 -0.28
N ALA A 25 16.87 -2.04 0.34
CA ALA A 25 17.82 -2.92 -0.29
C ALA A 25 17.14 -3.44 -1.57
N SER A 26 17.40 -2.78 -2.68
CA SER A 26 17.26 -3.40 -3.99
C SER A 26 18.20 -4.59 -3.96
N MET A 27 17.69 -5.75 -3.54
CA MET A 27 18.41 -6.99 -3.71
C MET A 27 18.32 -7.34 -5.19
N GLY A 28 19.34 -6.89 -5.92
CA GLY A 28 19.76 -7.59 -7.14
C GLY A 28 20.02 -9.05 -6.78
N ASP A 29 19.73 -9.91 -7.75
CA ASP A 29 19.90 -11.36 -7.76
C ASP A 29 20.97 -11.86 -6.77
N GLN A 30 20.57 -12.20 -5.55
CA GLN A 30 21.36 -13.01 -4.64
C GLN A 30 20.53 -14.26 -4.30
N GLU A 31 21.18 -15.37 -4.57
CA GLU A 31 20.76 -16.73 -4.24
C GLU A 31 20.09 -16.82 -2.86
N ALA A 32 19.03 -17.65 -2.80
CA ALA A 32 18.32 -18.00 -1.58
C ALA A 32 19.31 -18.42 -0.49
N LYS A 33 19.76 -17.47 0.33
CA LYS A 33 20.47 -17.77 1.55
C LYS A 33 19.47 -18.36 2.53
N GLN A 34 19.66 -19.60 2.87
CA GLN A 34 19.07 -20.22 4.05
C GLN A 34 19.12 -19.19 5.19
N ILE A 35 17.96 -18.87 5.77
CA ILE A 35 17.85 -18.03 6.94
C ILE A 35 18.68 -18.69 8.04
N GLY A 36 19.88 -18.17 8.27
CA GLY A 36 20.82 -18.68 9.23
C GLY A 36 20.21 -18.62 10.64
N ALA A 37 20.23 -19.77 11.30
CA ALA A 37 19.92 -19.94 12.70
C ALA A 37 20.85 -19.07 13.56
N GLY A 38 20.41 -17.85 13.89
CA GLY A 38 21.02 -17.00 14.91
C GLY A 38 20.66 -17.57 16.28
N SER A 39 21.62 -18.18 16.94
CA SER A 39 21.50 -18.82 18.22
C SER A 39 21.13 -17.85 19.34
N THR A 40 20.11 -18.19 20.13
CA THR A 40 20.13 -18.16 21.60
C THR A 40 18.87 -18.84 22.14
N GLY A 41 19.04 -19.99 22.80
CA GLY A 41 18.09 -20.60 23.70
C GLY A 41 16.85 -21.27 23.06
N ASP A 42 16.95 -22.55 22.77
CA ASP A 42 15.90 -23.59 22.70
C ASP A 42 14.59 -23.40 21.89
N ARG A 43 14.37 -22.28 21.19
CA ARG A 43 13.17 -22.07 20.38
C ARG A 43 13.53 -21.73 18.94
N VAL A 44 13.61 -22.74 18.09
CA VAL A 44 13.72 -22.54 16.65
C VAL A 44 12.36 -22.87 16.03
N ALA A 45 11.74 -21.91 15.40
CA ALA A 45 10.48 -22.13 14.66
C ALA A 45 10.77 -23.05 13.46
N LYS A 46 9.81 -23.96 13.15
CA LYS A 46 9.90 -24.91 12.04
C LYS A 46 10.11 -24.20 10.69
N ALA A 47 9.46 -23.07 10.52
CA ALA A 47 9.53 -22.21 9.34
C ALA A 47 9.02 -20.81 9.71
N PRO A 48 9.29 -19.77 8.91
CA PRO A 48 8.70 -18.45 9.12
C PRO A 48 7.17 -18.48 8.96
N ALA A 49 6.51 -17.46 9.50
CA ALA A 49 5.10 -17.17 9.24
C ALA A 49 4.97 -16.14 8.11
N LEU A 50 3.88 -16.21 7.34
CA LEU A 50 3.55 -15.21 6.33
C LEU A 50 2.48 -14.24 6.86
N ILE A 51 2.68 -12.94 6.70
CA ILE A 51 1.69 -11.90 6.95
C ILE A 51 1.30 -11.24 5.62
N ILE A 52 0.04 -11.32 5.24
CA ILE A 52 -0.52 -10.69 4.05
C ILE A 52 -1.18 -9.38 4.46
N GLY A 53 -0.54 -8.26 4.18
CA GLY A 53 -0.95 -6.91 4.54
C GLY A 53 -0.05 -6.24 5.56
N THR A 54 0.41 -5.02 5.26
CA THR A 54 1.28 -4.19 6.11
C THR A 54 0.53 -3.01 6.73
N GLY A 55 -0.79 -3.14 6.88
CA GLY A 55 -1.61 -2.21 7.64
C GLY A 55 -1.35 -2.32 9.16
N PRO A 56 -2.03 -1.49 9.99
CA PRO A 56 -1.81 -1.48 11.43
C PRO A 56 -1.86 -2.85 12.10
N SER A 57 -2.86 -3.68 11.77
CA SER A 57 -3.00 -5.03 12.34
C SER A 57 -1.84 -5.95 11.92
N GLY A 58 -1.38 -5.89 10.66
CA GLY A 58 -0.28 -6.70 10.16
C GLY A 58 1.06 -6.32 10.79
N MET A 59 1.35 -5.02 10.93
CA MET A 59 2.57 -4.55 11.57
C MET A 59 2.60 -4.90 13.06
N TYR A 60 1.48 -4.74 13.77
CA TYR A 60 1.40 -5.14 15.16
C TYR A 60 1.50 -6.67 15.32
N LEU A 61 0.95 -7.44 14.40
CA LEU A 61 1.11 -8.90 14.35
C LEU A 61 2.58 -9.30 14.20
N ALA A 62 3.33 -8.65 13.32
CA ALA A 62 4.77 -8.89 13.17
C ALA A 62 5.52 -8.68 14.49
N PHE A 63 5.20 -7.61 15.21
CA PHE A 63 5.74 -7.38 16.56
C PHE A 63 5.40 -8.54 17.52
N GLN A 64 4.14 -8.98 17.56
CA GLN A 64 3.70 -10.09 18.43
C GLN A 64 4.42 -11.41 18.10
N LEU A 65 4.58 -11.74 16.82
CA LEU A 65 5.37 -12.88 16.37
C LEU A 65 6.83 -12.77 16.81
N GLY A 66 7.40 -11.56 16.73
CA GLY A 66 8.74 -11.28 17.22
C GLY A 66 8.93 -11.50 18.72
N LEU A 67 7.91 -11.22 19.55
CA LEU A 67 7.93 -11.54 20.98
C LEU A 67 7.97 -13.05 21.23
N LEU A 68 7.38 -13.82 20.33
CA LEU A 68 7.28 -15.28 20.41
C LEU A 68 8.43 -16.02 19.70
N ASP A 69 9.40 -15.29 19.13
CA ASP A 69 10.53 -15.81 18.33
C ASP A 69 10.06 -16.57 17.07
N ILE A 70 8.96 -16.16 16.47
CA ILE A 70 8.49 -16.66 15.19
C ILE A 70 8.95 -15.68 14.10
N PRO A 71 9.92 -16.06 13.24
CA PRO A 71 10.31 -15.24 12.11
C PRO A 71 9.12 -15.01 11.18
N CYS A 72 9.02 -13.84 10.56
CA CYS A 72 7.90 -13.57 9.68
C CYS A 72 8.33 -12.84 8.40
N VAL A 73 7.58 -13.09 7.35
CA VAL A 73 7.63 -12.41 6.05
C VAL A 73 6.36 -11.62 5.90
N MET A 74 6.46 -10.35 5.51
CA MET A 74 5.33 -9.47 5.24
C MET A 74 5.22 -9.18 3.75
N VAL A 75 4.00 -9.25 3.21
CA VAL A 75 3.71 -8.99 1.80
C VAL A 75 2.59 -7.97 1.69
N ASP A 76 2.74 -6.96 0.83
CA ASP A 76 1.68 -6.01 0.52
C ASP A 76 1.60 -5.69 -0.98
N SER A 77 0.39 -5.46 -1.45
CA SER A 77 0.11 -5.01 -2.82
C SER A 77 0.49 -3.55 -3.07
N LEU A 78 0.58 -2.74 -2.02
CA LEU A 78 0.97 -1.34 -2.07
C LEU A 78 2.49 -1.18 -2.19
N SER A 79 2.90 0.00 -2.65
CA SER A 79 4.32 0.40 -2.73
C SER A 79 4.89 0.90 -1.40
N ALA A 80 4.05 1.07 -0.39
CA ALA A 80 4.42 1.55 0.94
C ALA A 80 3.67 0.78 2.04
N ILE A 81 4.25 0.78 3.24
CA ILE A 81 3.62 0.24 4.46
C ILE A 81 2.51 1.16 4.96
N GLY A 82 1.63 0.65 5.83
CA GLY A 82 0.59 1.43 6.50
C GLY A 82 -0.83 1.14 6.02
N GLY A 83 -0.99 0.47 4.88
CA GLY A 83 -2.30 0.06 4.36
C GLY A 83 -3.27 1.22 4.21
N GLN A 84 -4.49 1.11 4.77
CA GLN A 84 -5.52 2.17 4.68
C GLN A 84 -5.07 3.50 5.31
N CYS A 85 -4.29 3.46 6.40
CA CYS A 85 -3.78 4.65 7.07
C CYS A 85 -2.86 5.47 6.18
N TYR A 86 -2.02 4.80 5.38
CA TYR A 86 -1.15 5.46 4.41
C TYR A 86 -1.92 5.89 3.15
N GLU A 87 -2.73 4.99 2.61
CA GLU A 87 -3.30 5.15 1.27
C GLU A 87 -4.56 6.03 1.23
N LEU A 88 -5.43 5.93 2.25
CA LEU A 88 -6.75 6.56 2.20
C LEU A 88 -6.85 7.84 3.03
N TYR A 89 -6.13 7.93 4.14
CA TYR A 89 -6.29 9.05 5.09
C TYR A 89 -5.03 9.35 5.92
N PRO A 90 -3.84 9.52 5.27
CA PRO A 90 -2.57 9.69 5.98
C PRO A 90 -2.55 10.86 6.96
N ASP A 91 -3.22 11.95 6.61
CA ASP A 91 -3.22 13.20 7.38
C ASP A 91 -4.41 13.32 8.34
N LYS A 92 -5.28 12.30 8.43
CA LYS A 92 -6.42 12.36 9.34
C LYS A 92 -6.02 11.99 10.76
N PRO A 93 -6.50 12.76 11.77
CA PRO A 93 -6.33 12.39 13.15
C PRO A 93 -7.21 11.18 13.50
N ILE A 94 -6.64 10.25 14.27
CA ILE A 94 -7.30 9.08 14.84
C ILE A 94 -7.35 9.28 16.35
N PHE A 95 -8.53 9.11 16.95
CA PHE A 95 -8.78 9.40 18.37
C PHE A 95 -9.02 8.14 19.21
N ASP A 96 -9.18 6.98 18.58
CA ASP A 96 -9.55 5.72 19.22
C ASP A 96 -8.36 4.72 19.31
N ILE A 97 -7.13 5.25 19.35
CA ILE A 97 -5.92 4.48 19.65
C ILE A 97 -5.57 4.67 21.13
N PRO A 98 -5.58 3.60 21.94
CA PRO A 98 -5.24 3.69 23.35
C PRO A 98 -3.87 4.31 23.59
N GLY A 99 -3.76 5.22 24.55
CA GLY A 99 -2.51 5.91 24.90
C GLY A 99 -2.24 7.18 24.10
N PHE A 100 -3.06 7.52 23.10
CA PHE A 100 -2.99 8.77 22.35
C PHE A 100 -4.30 9.55 22.47
N VAL A 101 -4.22 10.83 22.79
CA VAL A 101 -5.38 11.73 22.71
C VAL A 101 -5.79 11.90 21.23
N SER A 102 -4.79 11.99 20.36
CA SER A 102 -4.94 12.03 18.91
C SER A 102 -3.59 11.65 18.29
N ILE A 103 -3.61 10.92 17.20
CA ILE A 103 -2.42 10.60 16.40
C ILE A 103 -2.79 10.64 14.92
N GLN A 104 -1.91 11.20 14.08
CA GLN A 104 -2.12 11.15 12.63
C GLN A 104 -1.94 9.72 12.11
N ALA A 105 -2.74 9.33 11.11
CA ALA A 105 -2.72 7.96 10.58
C ALA A 105 -1.35 7.56 10.04
N ILE A 106 -0.64 8.48 9.37
CA ILE A 106 0.73 8.23 8.89
C ILE A 106 1.71 8.07 10.06
N GLU A 107 1.59 8.86 11.11
CA GLU A 107 2.44 8.77 12.30
C GLU A 107 2.21 7.43 13.03
N LEU A 108 0.95 7.02 13.17
CA LEU A 108 0.61 5.71 13.73
C LEU A 108 1.27 4.58 12.92
N SER A 109 1.22 4.66 11.58
CA SER A 109 1.84 3.66 10.71
C SER A 109 3.35 3.59 10.92
N ASN A 110 4.03 4.73 10.99
CA ASN A 110 5.47 4.78 11.20
C ASN A 110 5.87 4.19 12.56
N ARG A 111 5.15 4.53 13.64
CA ARG A 111 5.40 3.99 14.98
C ARG A 111 5.15 2.48 15.07
N LEU A 112 4.11 1.97 14.41
CA LEU A 112 3.84 0.53 14.34
C LEU A 112 4.90 -0.20 13.52
N TRP A 113 5.44 0.42 12.48
CA TRP A 113 6.56 -0.13 11.72
C TRP A 113 7.84 -0.20 12.55
N GLU A 114 8.20 0.87 13.27
CA GLU A 114 9.32 0.87 14.20
C GLU A 114 9.19 -0.27 15.23
N GLN A 115 7.99 -0.46 15.78
CA GLN A 115 7.71 -1.56 16.70
C GLN A 115 7.85 -2.93 16.02
N ALA A 116 7.38 -3.10 14.79
CA ALA A 116 7.49 -4.33 14.02
C ALA A 116 8.96 -4.72 13.71
N GLN A 117 9.86 -3.73 13.58
CA GLN A 117 11.30 -3.98 13.34
C GLN A 117 11.98 -4.81 14.41
N ILE A 118 11.42 -4.93 15.60
CA ILE A 118 11.89 -5.85 16.64
C ILE A 118 11.89 -7.30 16.16
N ALA A 119 10.90 -7.66 15.32
CA ALA A 119 10.82 -8.96 14.68
C ALA A 119 11.77 -9.11 13.48
N LYS A 120 12.33 -8.00 12.98
CA LYS A 120 13.12 -7.94 11.74
C LYS A 120 12.42 -8.67 10.59
N PRO A 121 11.15 -8.32 10.27
CA PRO A 121 10.40 -9.00 9.24
C PRO A 121 11.04 -8.79 7.87
N GLU A 122 11.06 -9.82 7.05
CA GLU A 122 11.35 -9.68 5.63
C GLU A 122 10.13 -9.04 4.93
N LEU A 123 10.34 -8.00 4.11
CA LEU A 123 9.27 -7.19 3.55
C LEU A 123 9.26 -7.24 2.02
N TYR A 124 8.11 -7.60 1.44
CA TYR A 124 7.84 -7.57 0.01
C TYR A 124 6.67 -6.64 -0.31
N LEU A 125 6.97 -5.45 -0.81
CA LEU A 125 5.97 -4.50 -1.33
C LEU A 125 5.73 -4.73 -2.83
N ASN A 126 4.65 -4.16 -3.35
CA ASN A 126 4.22 -4.34 -4.73
C ASN A 126 4.04 -5.82 -5.10
N ARG A 127 3.54 -6.64 -4.17
CA ARG A 127 3.32 -8.07 -4.37
C ARG A 127 1.95 -8.50 -3.86
N VAL A 128 1.29 -9.35 -4.61
CA VAL A 128 0.02 -9.98 -4.24
C VAL A 128 0.23 -11.49 -4.13
N VAL A 129 -0.29 -12.07 -3.05
CA VAL A 129 -0.41 -13.52 -2.92
C VAL A 129 -1.52 -13.99 -3.85
N THR A 130 -1.20 -14.87 -4.78
CA THR A 130 -2.14 -15.42 -5.76
C THR A 130 -2.62 -16.81 -5.41
N LYS A 131 -1.79 -17.59 -4.69
CA LYS A 131 -2.09 -18.97 -4.34
C LYS A 131 -1.50 -19.32 -2.98
N ILE A 132 -2.21 -20.16 -2.22
CA ILE A 132 -1.76 -20.76 -0.97
C ILE A 132 -2.07 -22.25 -1.04
N ASP A 133 -1.05 -23.07 -1.21
CA ASP A 133 -1.13 -24.53 -1.19
C ASP A 133 -0.64 -25.08 0.15
N GLY A 134 -0.93 -26.37 0.43
CA GLY A 134 -0.44 -27.05 1.63
C GLY A 134 -1.44 -27.03 2.77
N ASN A 135 -0.94 -27.41 3.95
CA ASN A 135 -1.74 -27.62 5.16
C ASN A 135 -0.92 -27.31 6.42
N GLU A 136 -1.58 -27.36 7.57
CA GLU A 136 -0.99 -27.04 8.87
C GLU A 136 0.13 -28.01 9.32
N ARG A 137 0.19 -29.23 8.78
CA ARG A 137 1.19 -30.25 9.17
C ARG A 137 2.48 -30.09 8.37
N ASP A 138 2.34 -29.92 7.06
CA ASP A 138 3.45 -29.88 6.11
C ASP A 138 3.94 -28.46 5.85
N GLY A 139 3.13 -27.46 6.23
CA GLY A 139 3.33 -26.04 5.96
C GLY A 139 2.63 -25.58 4.69
N PHE A 140 2.76 -24.29 4.41
CA PHE A 140 2.10 -23.61 3.29
C PHE A 140 3.13 -23.14 2.28
N ASP A 141 2.89 -23.45 1.03
CA ASP A 141 3.62 -22.94 -0.13
C ASP A 141 2.80 -21.80 -0.75
N VAL A 142 3.45 -20.67 -1.06
CA VAL A 142 2.77 -19.44 -1.45
C VAL A 142 3.37 -18.89 -2.73
N GLU A 143 2.50 -18.52 -3.68
CA GLU A 143 2.89 -17.83 -4.91
C GLU A 143 2.63 -16.33 -4.82
N LEU A 144 3.62 -15.54 -5.22
CA LEU A 144 3.54 -14.08 -5.27
C LEU A 144 3.58 -13.58 -6.72
N LYS A 145 2.77 -12.54 -7.01
CA LYS A 145 2.76 -11.83 -8.29
C LYS A 145 3.07 -10.36 -8.08
N SER A 146 3.85 -9.75 -8.98
CA SER A 146 4.07 -8.30 -8.98
C SER A 146 2.77 -7.56 -9.32
N THR A 147 2.52 -6.44 -8.63
CA THR A 147 1.43 -5.51 -8.97
C THR A 147 1.86 -4.44 -9.96
N GLN A 148 3.15 -4.29 -10.19
CA GLN A 148 3.68 -3.34 -11.18
C GLN A 148 3.65 -3.99 -12.57
N SER A 149 3.07 -3.29 -13.53
CA SER A 149 3.05 -3.67 -14.94
C SER A 149 4.33 -3.20 -15.65
N THR A 150 5.48 -3.67 -15.23
CA THR A 150 6.67 -3.60 -16.09
C THR A 150 6.58 -4.74 -17.10
N GLN A 151 7.04 -4.52 -18.33
CA GLN A 151 7.07 -5.50 -19.44
C GLN A 151 7.85 -6.79 -19.12
N HIS A 152 8.44 -6.87 -17.96
CA HIS A 152 8.97 -8.10 -17.40
C HIS A 152 7.88 -8.73 -16.54
N GLN A 153 7.11 -9.63 -17.15
CA GLN A 153 6.44 -10.68 -16.39
C GLN A 153 7.54 -11.49 -15.71
N GLY A 154 7.99 -11.00 -14.56
CA GLY A 154 8.97 -11.72 -13.75
C GLY A 154 8.42 -13.11 -13.44
N LYS A 155 9.27 -14.13 -13.55
CA LYS A 155 8.97 -15.47 -13.05
C LYS A 155 8.26 -15.35 -11.71
N PRO A 156 7.24 -16.18 -11.44
CA PRO A 156 6.64 -16.24 -10.10
C PRO A 156 7.79 -16.37 -9.09
N PHE A 157 7.75 -15.56 -8.03
CA PHE A 157 8.77 -15.62 -6.99
C PHE A 157 8.84 -17.05 -6.43
N ALA A 158 10.03 -17.44 -6.02
CA ALA A 158 10.27 -18.77 -5.48
C ALA A 158 9.23 -19.07 -4.38
N VAL A 159 8.61 -20.22 -4.48
CA VAL A 159 7.70 -20.74 -3.47
C VAL A 159 8.44 -20.82 -2.15
N GLN A 160 8.00 -20.03 -1.15
CA GLN A 160 8.52 -20.10 0.21
C GLN A 160 7.53 -20.89 1.06
N ARG A 161 8.07 -21.77 1.90
CA ARG A 161 7.26 -22.56 2.84
C ARG A 161 7.11 -21.87 4.18
N PHE A 162 5.86 -21.79 4.65
CA PHE A 162 5.49 -21.10 5.89
C PHE A 162 4.83 -22.07 6.87
N CYS A 163 5.07 -21.88 8.19
CA CYS A 163 4.41 -22.65 9.23
C CYS A 163 2.96 -22.21 9.47
N ALA A 164 2.66 -20.95 9.21
CA ALA A 164 1.34 -20.34 9.35
C ALA A 164 1.18 -19.17 8.38
N VAL A 165 -0.05 -18.87 7.99
CA VAL A 165 -0.40 -17.72 7.14
C VAL A 165 -1.39 -16.82 7.88
N PHE A 166 -1.13 -15.52 7.89
CA PHE A 166 -1.98 -14.51 8.50
C PHE A 166 -2.51 -13.57 7.41
N ILE A 167 -3.81 -13.43 7.36
CA ILE A 167 -4.50 -12.51 6.45
C ILE A 167 -4.85 -11.24 7.25
N ALA A 168 -4.06 -10.19 7.06
CA ALA A 168 -4.22 -8.85 7.66
C ALA A 168 -4.48 -7.79 6.57
N SER A 169 -5.05 -8.20 5.44
CA SER A 169 -5.21 -7.42 4.21
C SER A 169 -6.31 -6.35 4.26
N GLY A 170 -6.89 -6.08 5.43
CA GLY A 170 -7.91 -5.06 5.61
C GLY A 170 -9.16 -5.33 4.77
N VAL A 171 -9.39 -4.53 3.73
CA VAL A 171 -10.51 -4.71 2.79
C VAL A 171 -10.11 -5.49 1.52
N GLY A 172 -8.92 -6.04 1.47
CA GLY A 172 -8.35 -6.73 0.30
C GLY A 172 -7.23 -5.94 -0.36
N ALA A 173 -6.64 -6.52 -1.40
CA ALA A 173 -5.62 -5.84 -2.19
C ALA A 173 -6.20 -4.59 -2.86
N PHE A 174 -5.50 -3.46 -2.77
CA PHE A 174 -5.92 -2.26 -3.47
C PHE A 174 -5.40 -2.27 -4.91
N GLU A 175 -6.32 -2.17 -5.86
CA GLU A 175 -5.97 -1.93 -7.26
C GLU A 175 -6.58 -0.61 -7.74
N ALA A 176 -5.84 0.11 -8.58
CA ALA A 176 -6.36 1.29 -9.23
C ALA A 176 -7.59 0.95 -10.06
N LYS A 177 -8.62 1.78 -9.96
CA LYS A 177 -9.82 1.63 -10.81
C LYS A 177 -9.44 1.85 -12.26
N ARG A 178 -9.47 0.78 -13.02
CA ARG A 178 -9.09 0.77 -14.45
C ARG A 178 -10.17 1.39 -15.32
N LEU A 179 -9.75 1.99 -16.42
CA LEU A 179 -10.68 2.39 -17.50
C LEU A 179 -11.20 1.12 -18.17
N ARG A 180 -12.54 1.07 -18.34
CA ARG A 180 -13.21 -0.04 -19.04
C ARG A 180 -13.41 0.35 -20.51
N MET A 181 -12.32 0.41 -21.27
CA MET A 181 -12.28 0.80 -22.67
C MET A 181 -11.43 -0.19 -23.45
N GLU A 182 -11.76 -0.43 -24.71
CA GLU A 182 -11.17 -1.48 -25.56
C GLU A 182 -9.64 -1.36 -25.65
N ASP A 183 -9.13 -0.17 -25.93
CA ASP A 183 -7.68 0.03 -26.16
C ASP A 183 -6.89 0.39 -24.88
N ALA A 184 -7.56 0.48 -23.71
CA ALA A 184 -6.91 0.91 -22.46
C ALA A 184 -5.77 -0.04 -22.04
N ALA A 185 -5.99 -1.36 -22.17
CA ALA A 185 -5.00 -2.35 -21.77
C ALA A 185 -3.74 -2.31 -22.65
N ALA A 186 -3.88 -1.99 -23.93
CA ALA A 186 -2.75 -1.90 -24.86
C ALA A 186 -1.90 -0.63 -24.66
N LEU A 187 -2.49 0.41 -24.07
CA LEU A 187 -1.79 1.67 -23.76
C LEU A 187 -1.16 1.66 -22.35
N GLU A 188 -1.51 0.69 -21.50
CA GLU A 188 -1.02 0.63 -20.13
C GLU A 188 0.51 0.46 -20.08
N GLY A 189 1.17 1.28 -19.27
CA GLY A 189 2.63 1.30 -19.13
C GLY A 189 3.38 2.04 -20.23
N SER A 190 2.70 2.50 -21.30
CA SER A 190 3.29 3.28 -22.38
C SER A 190 2.75 4.72 -22.48
N ALA A 191 1.42 4.86 -22.50
CA ALA A 191 0.72 6.15 -22.59
C ALA A 191 -0.39 6.28 -21.52
N LEU A 192 -0.78 5.22 -20.86
CA LEU A 192 -1.80 5.20 -19.83
C LEU A 192 -1.25 4.62 -18.54
N PHE A 193 -1.36 5.37 -17.45
CA PHE A 193 -0.87 5.05 -16.12
C PHE A 193 -1.98 5.23 -15.09
N TYR A 194 -1.94 4.43 -14.02
CA TYR A 194 -2.94 4.48 -12.94
C TYR A 194 -2.33 5.02 -11.65
N GLY A 195 -2.86 6.14 -11.18
CA GLY A 195 -2.48 6.80 -9.92
C GLY A 195 -1.29 7.75 -10.06
N GLU A 196 -0.12 7.27 -10.40
CA GLU A 196 1.13 8.03 -10.50
C GLU A 196 1.77 7.84 -11.87
N LEU A 197 2.62 8.78 -12.26
CA LEU A 197 3.46 8.65 -13.45
C LEU A 197 4.82 8.08 -13.01
N PRO A 198 5.43 7.16 -13.77
CA PRO A 198 6.76 6.67 -13.47
C PRO A 198 7.79 7.82 -13.42
N PRO A 199 8.74 7.82 -12.47
CA PRO A 199 9.72 8.90 -12.34
C PRO A 199 10.63 9.07 -13.58
N ASP A 200 10.87 7.98 -14.29
CA ASP A 200 11.68 7.91 -15.52
C ASP A 200 10.87 8.22 -16.79
N LEU A 201 9.56 8.45 -16.65
CA LEU A 201 8.72 8.77 -17.79
C LEU A 201 9.09 10.12 -18.41
N MET A 202 9.54 10.10 -19.65
CA MET A 202 9.85 11.32 -20.42
C MET A 202 8.57 12.02 -20.87
N ILE A 203 8.15 13.04 -20.10
CA ILE A 203 6.96 13.86 -20.42
C ILE A 203 7.30 15.20 -21.10
N LYS A 204 8.57 15.45 -21.36
CA LYS A 204 9.01 16.65 -22.07
C LYS A 204 8.30 16.74 -23.42
N THR A 205 7.71 17.91 -23.70
CA THR A 205 6.91 18.17 -24.90
C THR A 205 5.65 17.31 -25.06
N LYS A 206 5.27 16.53 -24.04
CA LYS A 206 4.05 15.71 -24.04
C LYS A 206 2.85 16.49 -23.52
N ARG A 207 1.68 16.17 -24.07
CA ARG A 207 0.37 16.65 -23.60
C ARG A 207 -0.12 15.65 -22.55
N VAL A 208 -0.17 16.09 -21.31
CA VAL A 208 -0.51 15.23 -20.17
C VAL A 208 -1.95 15.47 -19.75
N LEU A 209 -2.74 14.40 -19.69
CA LEU A 209 -4.11 14.40 -19.15
C LEU A 209 -4.15 13.69 -17.80
N ILE A 210 -4.59 14.38 -16.77
CA ILE A 210 -4.90 13.81 -15.45
C ILE A 210 -6.41 13.62 -15.36
N SER A 211 -6.87 12.40 -15.10
CA SER A 211 -8.28 12.09 -14.95
C SER A 211 -8.63 11.72 -13.52
N GLY A 212 -9.33 12.60 -12.82
CA GLY A 212 -9.78 12.44 -11.43
C GLY A 212 -9.90 13.77 -10.71
N GLY A 213 -10.75 13.84 -9.68
CA GLY A 213 -11.01 15.08 -8.91
C GLY A 213 -10.65 14.95 -7.43
N GLY A 214 -9.97 13.88 -7.00
CA GLY A 214 -9.57 13.67 -5.60
C GLY A 214 -8.14 14.09 -5.30
N LYS A 215 -7.74 14.01 -4.01
CA LYS A 215 -6.42 14.43 -3.49
C LYS A 215 -5.25 13.93 -4.35
N ARG A 216 -5.30 12.68 -4.83
CA ARG A 216 -4.23 12.09 -5.67
C ARG A 216 -4.07 12.81 -7.03
N ALA A 217 -5.18 13.15 -7.68
CA ALA A 217 -5.16 13.90 -8.95
C ALA A 217 -4.63 15.33 -8.74
N VAL A 218 -5.07 15.99 -7.69
CA VAL A 218 -4.64 17.35 -7.32
C VAL A 218 -3.15 17.36 -6.97
N ARG A 219 -2.67 16.38 -6.20
CA ARG A 219 -1.24 16.23 -5.86
C ARG A 219 -0.37 16.04 -7.11
N LEU A 220 -0.79 15.18 -8.04
CA LEU A 220 -0.07 14.98 -9.29
C LEU A 220 -0.06 16.25 -10.14
N ALA A 221 -1.19 16.96 -10.24
CA ALA A 221 -1.27 18.22 -10.97
C ALA A 221 -0.34 19.28 -10.36
N ALA A 222 -0.35 19.42 -9.03
CA ALA A 222 0.52 20.33 -8.30
C ALA A 222 2.00 19.98 -8.50
N TYR A 223 2.37 18.70 -8.43
CA TYR A 223 3.73 18.25 -8.71
C TYR A 223 4.19 18.63 -10.11
N LEU A 224 3.40 18.37 -11.14
CA LEU A 224 3.73 18.75 -12.52
C LEU A 224 3.84 20.27 -12.70
N LEU A 225 3.07 21.07 -11.98
CA LEU A 225 3.12 22.51 -11.99
C LEU A 225 4.39 23.05 -11.32
N GLN A 226 4.76 22.50 -10.16
CA GLN A 226 5.96 22.88 -9.40
C GLN A 226 7.25 22.54 -10.17
N HIS A 227 7.27 21.40 -10.87
CA HIS A 227 8.42 20.93 -11.64
C HIS A 227 8.30 21.24 -13.16
N ARG A 228 7.42 22.17 -13.56
CA ARG A 228 7.12 22.44 -14.97
C ARG A 228 8.36 22.82 -15.79
N GLU A 229 9.30 23.53 -15.21
CA GLU A 229 10.52 23.95 -15.91
C GLU A 229 11.44 22.76 -16.24
N SER A 230 11.59 21.82 -15.31
CA SER A 230 12.42 20.63 -15.50
C SER A 230 11.74 19.55 -16.33
N LEU A 231 10.45 19.32 -16.10
CA LEU A 231 9.66 18.30 -16.80
C LEU A 231 9.18 18.77 -18.18
N ALA A 232 9.03 20.10 -18.39
CA ALA A 232 8.64 20.77 -19.62
C ALA A 232 7.51 20.11 -20.43
N PRO A 233 6.34 19.75 -19.82
CA PRO A 233 5.20 19.24 -20.58
C PRO A 233 4.65 20.30 -21.52
N ALA A 234 4.16 19.91 -22.69
CA ALA A 234 3.54 20.82 -23.65
C ALA A 234 2.23 21.41 -23.10
N SER A 235 1.39 20.56 -22.49
CA SER A 235 0.19 20.97 -21.78
C SER A 235 -0.10 20.04 -20.62
N ILE A 236 -0.87 20.56 -19.65
CA ILE A 236 -1.43 19.79 -18.53
C ILE A 236 -2.92 20.04 -18.53
N ASP A 237 -3.70 18.98 -18.69
CA ASP A 237 -5.15 18.99 -18.58
C ASP A 237 -5.57 18.15 -17.35
N LEU A 238 -6.46 18.66 -16.52
CA LEU A 238 -7.04 17.96 -15.38
C LEU A 238 -8.55 17.88 -15.58
N ILE A 239 -9.09 16.68 -15.70
CA ILE A 239 -10.52 16.46 -15.86
C ILE A 239 -11.10 15.77 -14.63
N ALA A 240 -12.24 16.28 -14.16
CA ALA A 240 -12.96 15.71 -13.03
C ALA A 240 -14.45 15.73 -13.28
N ARG A 241 -15.12 14.57 -13.26
CA ARG A 241 -16.53 14.40 -13.61
C ARG A 241 -17.52 15.27 -12.81
N ASN A 242 -17.17 15.59 -11.58
CA ASN A 242 -17.97 16.38 -10.65
C ASN A 242 -17.17 17.54 -10.04
N GLY A 243 -16.21 18.09 -10.80
CA GLY A 243 -15.28 19.09 -10.29
C GLY A 243 -14.20 18.50 -9.37
N LEU A 244 -13.29 19.35 -8.93
CA LEU A 244 -12.31 19.02 -7.90
C LEU A 244 -13.04 18.90 -6.55
N ARG A 245 -12.67 17.90 -5.77
CA ARG A 245 -13.26 17.68 -4.45
C ARG A 245 -12.73 18.71 -3.46
N ASP A 246 -13.57 19.07 -2.50
CA ASP A 246 -13.17 19.92 -1.38
C ASP A 246 -11.94 19.36 -0.67
N ALA A 247 -11.15 20.27 -0.10
CA ALA A 247 -9.97 19.90 0.65
C ALA A 247 -10.35 19.05 1.88
N LEU A 248 -9.54 17.99 2.09
CA LEU A 248 -9.70 17.11 3.25
C LEU A 248 -8.89 17.59 4.45
N ASP A 249 -7.87 18.40 4.20
CA ASP A 249 -6.91 18.92 5.18
C ASP A 249 -6.17 20.13 4.61
N THR A 250 -5.35 20.79 5.44
CA THR A 250 -4.62 22.02 5.09
C THR A 250 -3.64 21.83 3.93
N GLU A 251 -2.97 20.67 3.85
CA GLU A 251 -2.05 20.37 2.74
C GLU A 251 -2.84 20.27 1.43
N HIS A 252 -3.96 19.54 1.44
CA HIS A 252 -4.81 19.41 0.26
C HIS A 252 -5.38 20.77 -0.18
N GLN A 253 -5.72 21.64 0.76
CA GLN A 253 -6.16 23.01 0.46
C GLN A 253 -5.07 23.80 -0.27
N ALA A 254 -3.84 23.76 0.22
CA ALA A 254 -2.72 24.46 -0.42
C ALA A 254 -2.44 23.94 -1.85
N LEU A 255 -2.57 22.63 -2.08
CA LEU A 255 -2.44 22.06 -3.42
C LEU A 255 -3.60 22.44 -4.34
N LEU A 256 -4.82 22.49 -3.82
CA LEU A 256 -5.99 22.97 -4.57
C LEU A 256 -5.84 24.44 -4.95
N ASP A 257 -5.38 25.28 -4.03
CA ASP A 257 -5.16 26.72 -4.29
C ASP A 257 -4.09 26.90 -5.36
N LEU A 258 -3.00 26.13 -5.33
CA LEU A 258 -1.98 26.13 -6.37
C LEU A 258 -2.56 25.76 -7.74
N VAL A 259 -3.35 24.69 -7.83
CA VAL A 259 -3.98 24.25 -9.07
C VAL A 259 -4.97 25.27 -9.60
N ASN A 260 -5.81 25.87 -8.73
CA ASN A 260 -6.78 26.90 -9.09
C ASN A 260 -6.10 28.19 -9.59
N GLN A 261 -5.05 28.65 -8.90
CA GLN A 261 -4.24 29.79 -9.34
C GLN A 261 -3.58 29.53 -10.69
N ALA A 262 -2.98 28.35 -10.87
CA ALA A 262 -2.38 27.96 -12.14
C ALA A 262 -3.41 27.86 -13.28
N SER A 263 -4.63 27.42 -12.97
CA SER A 263 -5.73 27.39 -13.93
C SER A 263 -6.18 28.79 -14.34
N ALA A 264 -6.29 29.72 -13.41
CA ALA A 264 -6.66 31.12 -13.67
C ALA A 264 -5.69 31.83 -14.63
N ILE A 265 -4.40 31.47 -14.63
CA ILE A 265 -3.38 32.02 -15.52
C ILE A 265 -3.05 31.11 -16.71
N GLY A 266 -3.85 30.09 -16.97
CA GLY A 266 -3.72 29.21 -18.13
C GLY A 266 -2.53 28.24 -18.12
N ARG A 267 -1.90 27.98 -16.95
CA ARG A 267 -0.79 27.02 -16.84
C ARG A 267 -1.27 25.57 -16.77
N ILE A 268 -2.49 25.32 -16.40
CA ILE A 268 -3.21 24.05 -16.43
C ILE A 268 -4.65 24.32 -16.85
N ARG A 269 -5.26 23.42 -17.58
CA ARG A 269 -6.70 23.50 -17.90
C ARG A 269 -7.45 22.52 -17.01
N VAL A 270 -8.42 23.01 -16.24
CA VAL A 270 -9.29 22.21 -15.39
C VAL A 270 -10.68 22.16 -16.01
N LEU A 271 -11.21 20.95 -16.27
CA LEU A 271 -12.49 20.75 -16.94
C LEU A 271 -13.40 19.84 -16.11
N ASN A 272 -14.68 20.19 -16.05
CA ASN A 272 -15.70 19.30 -15.52
C ASN A 272 -16.09 18.28 -16.62
N ALA A 273 -15.35 17.17 -16.68
CA ALA A 273 -15.47 16.22 -17.76
C ALA A 273 -15.16 14.78 -17.34
N SER A 274 -15.52 13.85 -18.19
CA SER A 274 -15.17 12.42 -18.06
C SER A 274 -14.70 11.85 -19.39
N ILE A 275 -13.75 10.91 -19.32
CA ILE A 275 -13.31 10.17 -20.53
C ILE A 275 -14.47 9.35 -21.07
N LYS A 276 -14.69 9.44 -22.38
CA LYS A 276 -15.63 8.64 -23.15
C LYS A 276 -14.94 7.58 -24.01
N GLY A 277 -13.80 7.93 -24.61
CA GLY A 277 -13.07 7.06 -25.50
C GLY A 277 -11.57 7.42 -25.60
N LEU A 278 -10.80 6.50 -26.11
CA LEU A 278 -9.38 6.64 -26.41
C LEU A 278 -9.20 6.52 -27.93
N ASP A 279 -8.66 7.54 -28.56
CA ASP A 279 -8.40 7.53 -30.00
C ASP A 279 -6.95 7.10 -30.20
N VAL A 280 -6.77 5.95 -30.84
CA VAL A 280 -5.47 5.34 -31.05
C VAL A 280 -5.13 5.22 -32.50
N ASN A 281 -3.87 5.45 -32.85
CA ASN A 281 -3.35 5.10 -34.14
C ASN A 281 -2.95 3.62 -34.11
N LYS A 282 -3.71 2.80 -34.84
CA LYS A 282 -3.39 1.38 -35.05
C LYS A 282 -2.35 1.29 -36.16
N PRO A 283 -1.29 0.50 -36.00
CA PRO A 283 -0.25 0.41 -37.03
C PRO A 283 -0.80 -0.14 -38.33
N SER A 284 -0.37 0.41 -39.44
CA SER A 284 -0.54 -0.21 -40.75
C SER A 284 0.44 -1.40 -40.86
N GLU A 285 0.03 -2.46 -41.52
CA GLU A 285 0.53 -3.87 -41.45
C GLU A 285 2.04 -4.15 -41.61
N VAL A 286 2.95 -3.18 -41.69
CA VAL A 286 4.31 -3.49 -42.23
C VAL A 286 5.52 -3.13 -41.33
N ALA A 287 5.45 -2.26 -40.31
CA ALA A 287 6.71 -1.85 -39.67
C ALA A 287 6.71 -1.56 -38.16
N ASP A 288 5.61 -1.16 -37.53
CA ASP A 288 5.61 -0.81 -36.10
C ASP A 288 4.29 -1.28 -35.46
N GLN A 289 4.35 -2.33 -34.65
CA GLN A 289 3.17 -2.90 -33.97
C GLN A 289 2.73 -2.09 -32.73
N THR A 290 3.31 -0.90 -32.50
CA THR A 290 3.04 -0.12 -31.29
C THR A 290 1.80 0.74 -31.45
N ILE A 291 0.76 0.44 -30.65
CA ILE A 291 -0.42 1.29 -30.53
C ILE A 291 -0.01 2.61 -29.86
N ARG A 292 -0.37 3.73 -30.47
CA ARG A 292 -0.05 5.07 -29.94
C ARG A 292 -1.32 5.85 -29.68
N LEU A 293 -1.41 6.47 -28.50
CA LEU A 293 -2.48 7.40 -28.16
C LEU A 293 -2.32 8.69 -28.99
N SER A 294 -3.40 9.14 -29.60
CA SER A 294 -3.44 10.40 -30.38
C SER A 294 -4.31 11.47 -29.75
N SER A 295 -5.47 11.07 -29.22
CA SER A 295 -6.40 11.96 -28.53
C SER A 295 -7.28 11.16 -27.55
N VAL A 296 -8.02 11.90 -26.73
CA VAL A 296 -9.02 11.37 -25.80
C VAL A 296 -10.32 12.08 -26.04
N SER A 297 -11.38 11.30 -26.32
CA SER A 297 -12.75 11.82 -26.36
C SER A 297 -13.24 12.02 -24.95
N ILE A 298 -13.63 13.23 -24.60
CA ILE A 298 -14.22 13.55 -23.29
C ILE A 298 -15.63 14.13 -23.45
N ILE A 299 -16.45 13.93 -22.43
CA ILE A 299 -17.76 14.61 -22.31
C ILE A 299 -17.61 15.70 -21.25
N THR A 300 -17.74 16.96 -21.67
CA THR A 300 -17.75 18.11 -20.77
C THR A 300 -19.16 18.37 -20.23
N ARG A 301 -19.24 18.94 -19.02
CA ARG A 301 -20.51 19.30 -18.35
C ARG A 301 -20.55 20.76 -17.92
N ASP A 302 -19.72 21.59 -18.53
CA ASP A 302 -19.61 23.01 -18.20
C ASP A 302 -20.68 23.90 -18.90
N GLY A 303 -21.59 23.27 -19.65
CA GLY A 303 -22.69 23.95 -20.34
C GLY A 303 -24.06 23.37 -20.00
N SER A 304 -25.11 23.92 -20.62
CA SER A 304 -26.51 23.47 -20.48
C SER A 304 -26.74 22.05 -20.98
N GLN A 305 -25.89 21.56 -21.90
CA GLN A 305 -25.91 20.19 -22.39
C GLN A 305 -24.49 19.61 -22.42
N PRO A 306 -24.34 18.29 -22.14
CA PRO A 306 -23.06 17.61 -22.28
C PRO A 306 -22.54 17.70 -23.72
N THR A 307 -21.29 18.13 -23.88
CA THR A 307 -20.65 18.27 -25.20
C THR A 307 -19.46 17.33 -25.29
N GLU A 308 -19.36 16.62 -26.40
CA GLU A 308 -18.20 15.77 -26.69
C GLU A 308 -17.11 16.60 -27.36
N ILE A 309 -15.90 16.50 -26.85
CA ILE A 309 -14.71 17.12 -27.45
C ILE A 309 -13.54 16.14 -27.50
N HIS A 310 -12.68 16.26 -28.49
CA HIS A 310 -11.47 15.48 -28.65
C HIS A 310 -10.26 16.30 -28.18
N LEU A 311 -9.58 15.80 -27.17
CA LEU A 311 -8.36 16.42 -26.66
C LEU A 311 -7.14 15.67 -27.19
N PRO A 312 -6.22 16.35 -27.91
CA PRO A 312 -4.94 15.75 -28.23
C PRO A 312 -4.14 15.46 -26.96
N VAL A 313 -3.79 14.20 -26.73
CA VAL A 313 -3.13 13.71 -25.50
C VAL A 313 -2.07 12.68 -25.85
N ASP A 314 -0.92 12.76 -25.20
CA ASP A 314 0.17 11.79 -25.36
C ASP A 314 0.31 10.86 -24.15
N VAL A 315 -0.09 11.33 -22.96
CA VAL A 315 0.02 10.60 -21.69
C VAL A 315 -1.22 10.84 -20.84
N ILE A 316 -1.78 9.77 -20.28
CA ILE A 316 -2.93 9.80 -19.36
C ILE A 316 -2.52 9.26 -17.99
N ALA A 317 -2.78 10.02 -16.94
CA ALA A 317 -2.75 9.58 -15.57
C ALA A 317 -4.18 9.43 -15.02
N VAL A 318 -4.62 8.21 -14.75
CA VAL A 318 -5.96 7.90 -14.25
C VAL A 318 -5.94 7.84 -12.72
N CYS A 319 -6.52 8.84 -12.07
CA CYS A 319 -6.59 9.00 -10.63
C CYS A 319 -8.03 8.77 -10.10
N HIS A 320 -8.70 7.69 -10.53
CA HIS A 320 -10.08 7.38 -10.16
C HIS A 320 -10.24 6.72 -8.78
N GLY A 321 -9.16 6.67 -8.00
CA GLY A 321 -9.09 6.00 -6.71
C GLY A 321 -8.86 4.51 -6.84
N LEU A 322 -8.88 3.84 -5.67
CA LEU A 322 -8.61 2.42 -5.55
C LEU A 322 -9.91 1.63 -5.40
N SER A 323 -9.86 0.37 -5.77
CA SER A 323 -10.90 -0.62 -5.51
C SER A 323 -10.30 -1.80 -4.77
N PRO A 324 -10.89 -2.22 -3.64
CA PRO A 324 -10.43 -3.43 -2.98
C PRO A 324 -10.72 -4.64 -3.87
N LYS A 325 -9.75 -5.55 -4.00
CA LYS A 325 -9.89 -6.82 -4.68
C LYS A 325 -9.64 -7.97 -3.73
N ILE A 326 -10.56 -8.91 -3.75
CA ILE A 326 -10.54 -10.13 -2.94
C ILE A 326 -10.56 -11.39 -3.80
N ASP A 327 -10.54 -11.24 -5.12
CA ASP A 327 -10.78 -12.34 -6.08
C ASP A 327 -9.79 -13.50 -5.88
N ALA A 328 -8.51 -13.22 -5.63
CA ALA A 328 -7.51 -14.23 -5.34
C ALA A 328 -7.87 -15.07 -4.09
N MET A 329 -8.48 -14.44 -3.07
CA MET A 329 -8.83 -15.09 -1.81
C MET A 329 -10.02 -16.03 -1.93
N LEU A 330 -10.87 -15.87 -2.95
CA LEU A 330 -12.02 -16.75 -3.17
C LEU A 330 -11.59 -18.20 -3.41
N GLY A 331 -10.45 -18.41 -4.06
CA GLY A 331 -9.87 -19.73 -4.31
C GLY A 331 -9.16 -20.37 -3.10
N TRP A 332 -8.98 -19.66 -1.98
CA TRP A 332 -8.25 -20.18 -0.82
C TRP A 332 -9.11 -21.03 0.14
N GLU A 333 -10.36 -21.26 -0.19
CA GLU A 333 -11.30 -22.12 0.57
C GLU A 333 -11.54 -21.70 2.03
N LEU A 334 -11.49 -20.38 2.31
CA LEU A 334 -11.59 -19.84 3.68
C LEU A 334 -13.03 -19.64 4.17
N GLY A 335 -14.05 -19.96 3.36
CA GLY A 335 -15.46 -19.74 3.70
C GLY A 335 -15.85 -18.26 3.69
N MET A 336 -15.24 -17.48 2.80
CA MET A 336 -15.51 -16.06 2.69
C MET A 336 -17.00 -15.81 2.43
N HIS A 337 -17.57 -14.88 3.17
CA HIS A 337 -18.93 -14.41 3.01
C HIS A 337 -18.98 -12.89 3.05
N ARG A 338 -19.63 -12.26 2.06
CA ARG A 338 -19.76 -10.80 1.93
C ARG A 338 -18.40 -10.07 2.04
N GLY A 339 -17.35 -10.65 1.48
CA GLY A 339 -16.01 -10.06 1.48
C GLY A 339 -15.24 -10.15 2.80
N GLN A 340 -15.70 -10.95 3.75
CA GLN A 340 -15.05 -11.20 5.03
C GLN A 340 -14.91 -12.70 5.29
N ILE A 341 -13.94 -13.08 6.12
CA ILE A 341 -13.61 -14.46 6.43
C ILE A 341 -14.03 -14.76 7.88
N PRO A 342 -14.93 -15.74 8.12
CA PRO A 342 -15.29 -16.18 9.45
C PRO A 342 -14.11 -16.78 10.20
N VAL A 343 -13.98 -16.46 11.48
CA VAL A 343 -12.92 -16.95 12.37
C VAL A 343 -13.46 -17.44 13.70
N ASP A 344 -12.73 -18.37 14.31
CA ASP A 344 -12.87 -18.71 15.72
C ASP A 344 -12.27 -17.58 16.57
N THR A 345 -13.06 -17.00 17.46
CA THR A 345 -12.64 -15.84 18.27
C THR A 345 -11.61 -16.17 19.37
N ALA A 346 -11.44 -17.44 19.71
CA ALA A 346 -10.41 -17.85 20.67
C ALA A 346 -8.99 -17.82 20.04
N ARG A 347 -8.90 -18.02 18.73
CA ARG A 347 -7.63 -18.20 18.02
C ARG A 347 -7.47 -17.27 16.82
N PHE A 348 -8.54 -16.66 16.34
CA PHE A 348 -8.63 -15.94 15.06
C PHE A 348 -8.23 -16.79 13.86
N GLU A 349 -8.40 -18.07 13.97
CA GLU A 349 -8.13 -19.06 12.94
C GLU A 349 -9.36 -19.25 12.05
N SER A 350 -9.13 -19.37 10.74
CA SER A 350 -10.17 -19.65 9.75
C SER A 350 -10.58 -21.13 9.81
N ARG A 351 -11.56 -21.53 8.98
CA ARG A 351 -11.90 -22.95 8.82
C ARG A 351 -10.74 -23.81 8.28
N ARG A 352 -9.76 -23.19 7.57
CA ARG A 352 -8.54 -23.85 7.10
C ARG A 352 -7.47 -23.67 8.16
N LYS A 353 -7.10 -24.77 8.82
CA LYS A 353 -6.14 -24.78 9.93
C LYS A 353 -4.80 -24.20 9.54
N GLY A 354 -4.14 -23.46 10.44
CA GLY A 354 -2.89 -22.76 10.19
C GLY A 354 -3.04 -21.45 9.39
N ILE A 355 -4.28 -21.08 8.98
CA ILE A 355 -4.57 -19.79 8.34
C ILE A 355 -5.43 -18.93 9.28
N PHE A 356 -4.86 -17.83 9.70
CA PHE A 356 -5.43 -16.86 10.63
C PHE A 356 -5.91 -15.61 9.91
N VAL A 357 -6.94 -14.93 10.44
CA VAL A 357 -7.44 -13.69 9.84
C VAL A 357 -7.65 -12.65 10.91
N VAL A 358 -7.08 -11.46 10.71
CA VAL A 358 -7.13 -10.35 11.66
C VAL A 358 -7.45 -9.02 10.95
N GLY A 359 -7.92 -8.03 11.70
CA GLY A 359 -8.32 -6.73 11.16
C GLY A 359 -9.65 -6.81 10.40
N ASP A 360 -9.86 -5.90 9.44
CA ASP A 360 -11.17 -5.70 8.78
C ASP A 360 -11.63 -6.89 7.94
N MET A 361 -10.71 -7.79 7.56
CA MET A 361 -11.03 -8.99 6.79
C MET A 361 -11.71 -10.07 7.65
N ALA A 362 -11.44 -10.10 8.96
CA ALA A 362 -12.06 -11.05 9.87
C ALA A 362 -13.54 -10.72 10.16
N THR A 363 -14.38 -11.75 10.32
CA THR A 363 -15.76 -11.60 10.78
C THR A 363 -16.11 -12.63 11.86
N TYR A 364 -16.81 -12.16 12.88
CA TYR A 364 -17.30 -12.94 14.00
C TYR A 364 -18.41 -12.16 14.73
N PRO A 365 -19.25 -12.79 15.60
CA PRO A 365 -20.27 -12.08 16.36
C PRO A 365 -19.68 -10.95 17.19
N GLY A 366 -20.21 -9.73 17.03
CA GLY A 366 -19.73 -8.54 17.73
C GLY A 366 -18.54 -7.82 17.10
N LYS A 367 -18.02 -8.26 15.94
CA LYS A 367 -16.90 -7.61 15.23
C LYS A 367 -17.13 -6.12 15.06
N LYS A 368 -16.09 -5.33 15.41
CA LYS A 368 -15.96 -3.90 15.05
C LYS A 368 -14.72 -3.72 14.19
N LYS A 369 -14.86 -2.94 13.10
CA LYS A 369 -13.75 -2.60 12.20
C LYS A 369 -12.98 -1.41 12.77
N LEU A 370 -12.28 -1.62 13.88
CA LEU A 370 -11.44 -0.66 14.57
C LEU A 370 -10.00 -1.18 14.61
N ILE A 371 -9.03 -0.29 14.51
CA ILE A 371 -7.61 -0.64 14.61
C ILE A 371 -7.31 -1.32 15.95
N ALA A 372 -7.87 -0.81 17.06
CA ALA A 372 -7.71 -1.37 18.39
C ALA A 372 -8.20 -2.83 18.48
N CYS A 373 -9.32 -3.18 17.82
CA CYS A 373 -9.79 -4.57 17.73
C CYS A 373 -8.77 -5.43 16.97
N GLY A 374 -8.21 -4.93 15.88
CA GLY A 374 -7.19 -5.61 15.09
C GLY A 374 -5.92 -5.95 15.89
N PHE A 375 -5.52 -5.12 16.85
CA PHE A 375 -4.40 -5.41 17.74
C PHE A 375 -4.68 -6.59 18.69
N HIS A 376 -5.87 -6.62 19.28
CA HIS A 376 -6.29 -7.75 20.10
C HIS A 376 -6.33 -9.05 19.30
N GLU A 377 -6.94 -9.02 18.12
CA GLU A 377 -7.04 -10.15 17.20
C GLU A 377 -5.64 -10.68 16.82
N ALA A 378 -4.71 -9.76 16.48
CA ALA A 378 -3.34 -10.10 16.15
C ALA A 378 -2.60 -10.79 17.31
N THR A 379 -2.82 -10.33 18.53
CA THR A 379 -2.23 -10.96 19.73
C THR A 379 -2.67 -12.40 19.87
N LEU A 380 -3.99 -12.67 19.85
CA LEU A 380 -4.51 -14.03 20.03
C LEU A 380 -4.11 -14.96 18.87
N ALA A 381 -4.11 -14.45 17.63
CA ALA A 381 -3.68 -15.19 16.46
C ALA A 381 -2.19 -15.59 16.55
N ALA A 382 -1.32 -14.67 17.01
CA ALA A 382 0.12 -14.93 17.16
C ALA A 382 0.37 -16.07 18.18
N TYR A 383 -0.31 -16.03 19.33
CA TYR A 383 -0.19 -17.10 20.34
C TYR A 383 -0.72 -18.43 19.81
N ALA A 384 -1.84 -18.42 19.07
CA ALA A 384 -2.41 -19.63 18.50
C ALA A 384 -1.49 -20.27 17.43
N ALA A 385 -0.73 -19.46 16.70
CA ALA A 385 0.23 -19.94 15.69
C ALA A 385 1.44 -20.65 16.30
N CYS A 386 1.69 -20.51 17.61
CA CYS A 386 2.75 -21.25 18.29
C CYS A 386 2.60 -22.75 18.13
N ASP A 387 1.37 -23.27 18.05
CA ASP A 387 1.12 -24.69 17.84
C ASP A 387 1.71 -25.22 16.53
N TYR A 388 1.80 -24.36 15.51
CA TYR A 388 2.36 -24.68 14.19
C TYR A 388 3.84 -24.36 14.08
N ALA A 389 4.26 -23.24 14.70
CA ALA A 389 5.66 -22.84 14.70
C ALA A 389 6.54 -23.74 15.57
N PHE A 390 6.00 -24.24 16.69
CA PHE A 390 6.69 -25.05 17.69
C PHE A 390 5.89 -26.32 18.04
N PRO A 391 5.70 -27.25 17.10
CA PRO A 391 4.87 -28.44 17.34
C PRO A 391 5.31 -29.18 18.60
N GLY A 392 4.35 -29.52 19.47
CA GLY A 392 4.58 -30.27 20.71
C GLY A 392 5.23 -29.47 21.85
N LYS A 393 5.44 -28.16 21.70
CA LYS A 393 5.97 -27.30 22.77
C LYS A 393 4.85 -26.45 23.38
N THR A 394 4.75 -26.41 24.70
CA THR A 394 3.87 -25.47 25.41
C THR A 394 4.56 -24.09 25.48
N ILE A 395 3.91 -23.07 24.93
CA ILE A 395 4.40 -21.70 24.99
C ILE A 395 3.67 -20.96 26.11
N HIS A 396 4.38 -20.66 27.19
CA HIS A 396 3.83 -19.89 28.30
C HIS A 396 3.85 -18.39 27.99
N LEU A 397 2.80 -17.69 28.45
CA LEU A 397 2.72 -16.23 28.39
C LEU A 397 3.93 -15.62 29.09
N GLN A 398 4.62 -14.71 28.44
CA GLN A 398 5.72 -13.92 29.02
C GLN A 398 5.36 -12.44 29.00
N TYR A 399 5.51 -11.80 30.13
CA TYR A 399 5.32 -10.36 30.25
C TYR A 399 6.58 -9.62 29.84
N THR A 400 6.47 -8.62 28.98
CA THR A 400 7.62 -7.81 28.49
C THR A 400 8.35 -7.09 29.62
N THR A 401 7.65 -6.78 30.70
CA THR A 401 8.18 -6.07 31.88
C THR A 401 9.02 -6.94 32.82
N THR A 402 8.88 -8.25 32.78
CA THR A 402 9.51 -9.16 33.74
C THR A 402 10.35 -10.27 33.10
N SER A 403 10.22 -10.51 31.80
CA SER A 403 11.03 -11.51 31.10
C SER A 403 12.44 -11.02 30.84
N PRO A 404 13.51 -11.62 31.44
CA PRO A 404 14.88 -11.21 31.17
C PRO A 404 15.25 -11.28 29.69
N ARG A 405 14.75 -12.30 28.97
CA ARG A 405 14.93 -12.47 27.53
C ARG A 405 14.35 -11.31 26.73
N LEU A 406 13.12 -10.89 27.03
CA LEU A 406 12.47 -9.79 26.35
C LEU A 406 13.12 -8.44 26.73
N LEU A 407 13.51 -8.25 27.99
CA LEU A 407 14.23 -7.06 28.43
C LEU A 407 15.58 -6.92 27.72
N GLN A 408 16.33 -8.01 27.54
CA GLN A 408 17.56 -7.99 26.75
C GLN A 408 17.30 -7.65 25.28
N LYS A 409 16.26 -8.27 24.65
CA LYS A 409 15.90 -8.03 23.26
C LYS A 409 15.48 -6.57 22.99
N PHE A 410 14.86 -5.91 23.96
CA PHE A 410 14.44 -4.50 23.86
C PHE A 410 15.48 -3.51 24.41
N GLY A 411 16.29 -3.92 25.41
CA GLY A 411 17.22 -3.05 26.12
C GLY A 411 18.26 -2.42 25.21
N ASP A 412 18.76 -3.17 24.24
CA ASP A 412 19.71 -2.66 23.24
C ASP A 412 19.12 -1.60 22.30
N GLN A 413 17.79 -1.52 22.19
CA GLN A 413 17.10 -0.55 21.35
C GLN A 413 16.66 0.73 22.10
N SER A 414 16.50 0.67 23.43
CA SER A 414 16.13 1.84 24.24
C SER A 414 17.21 2.94 24.23
N THR A 415 18.46 2.58 23.94
CA THR A 415 19.58 3.51 23.77
C THR A 415 19.55 4.30 22.47
N LEU A 416 18.74 3.91 21.48
CA LEU A 416 18.59 4.61 20.20
C LEU A 416 17.53 5.73 20.26
N SER A 417 16.48 5.58 21.08
CA SER A 417 15.42 6.60 21.19
C SER A 417 15.79 7.81 22.04
N THR A 418 16.72 7.68 22.97
CA THR A 418 17.17 8.78 23.84
C THR A 418 18.16 9.74 23.16
N ARG A 419 18.68 9.39 21.97
CA ARG A 419 19.57 10.27 21.20
C ARG A 419 18.86 11.28 20.29
N SER A 420 17.57 11.15 20.05
CA SER A 420 16.81 12.08 19.20
C SER A 420 16.02 13.17 19.96
N SER A 421 16.04 13.18 21.29
CA SER A 421 15.32 14.17 22.11
C SER A 421 16.19 15.27 22.75
N VAL A 422 17.49 15.35 22.38
CA VAL A 422 18.38 16.44 22.80
C VAL A 422 19.02 17.04 21.56
N LYS A 423 18.29 17.93 20.89
CA LYS A 423 18.81 19.16 20.23
C LYS A 423 17.68 20.08 19.83
#